data_e86f704d05adc43e1ab4192f4b4913fb
#
_entry.id   e86f704d05adc43e1ab4192f4b4913fb
#
_cell.length_a   1.000
_cell.length_b   1.000
_cell.length_c   1.000
_cell.angle_alpha   90.00
_cell.angle_beta   90.00
_cell.angle_gamma   90.00
#
_symmetry.space_group_name_H-M   'P 1'
#
loop_
_entity.id
_entity.type
_entity.pdbx_description
1 polymer ?
#
loop_
_entity_poly.entity_id
_entity_poly.type
_entity_poly.pdbx_seq_one_letter_code
_entity_poly.pdbx_strand_id
1 'polypeptide(L)'
;MSIAARLIKSLPAAGLMLACAAACAPRAHAEVSVFKIDIGLPNTVAVMVRGDFSGNEILRFKSAIAEIDPGKRIIAILDSPGGDVVQGEALGRFFWDARIPTMVLGGTLCASACTYAFLGGRNPTTGNPLRILALGAKLGFHRFRPDGMPERAYTKAELENVSRETQQIVYRNLQHLIYVHASLDVLKLNTGTVNEQVNFITEGDALNYGIAVLDAQTGNLVLPDNIDQRTRKGDQ
;
A
#
# COMPACT_ATOMS: atom_id res chain seq x y z
N MET A 1 1.06 39.85 -69.10
CA MET A 1 -0.34 40.17 -68.83
C MET A 1 -0.75 39.29 -67.66
N SER A 2 -1.12 39.64 -66.53
CA SER A 2 -1.88 40.66 -65.86
C SER A 2 -1.68 40.44 -64.36
N ILE A 3 -1.22 41.41 -63.64
CA ILE A 3 -1.87 42.14 -62.55
C ILE A 3 -2.48 41.24 -61.45
N ALA A 4 -1.83 41.14 -60.34
CA ALA A 4 -2.36 41.27 -58.97
C ALA A 4 -1.21 41.29 -57.95
N ALA A 5 -0.47 42.37 -57.93
CA ALA A 5 0.31 42.79 -56.77
C ALA A 5 -0.55 43.74 -55.96
N ARG A 6 -0.45 43.63 -54.64
CA ARG A 6 -0.88 44.55 -53.56
C ARG A 6 -2.05 43.99 -52.73
N LEU A 7 -1.72 43.54 -51.54
CA LEU A 7 -1.95 44.18 -50.24
C LEU A 7 -1.68 43.21 -49.11
N ILE A 8 -0.46 43.17 -48.64
CA ILE A 8 -0.19 42.62 -47.29
C ILE A 8 0.14 43.82 -46.44
N LYS A 9 -0.88 44.40 -45.82
CA LYS A 9 -0.74 45.37 -44.74
C LYS A 9 -0.23 44.64 -43.51
N SER A 10 0.86 45.19 -43.00
CA SER A 10 1.47 44.96 -41.72
C SER A 10 0.48 44.76 -40.57
N LEU A 11 0.48 43.58 -39.99
CA LEU A 11 -0.03 43.31 -38.65
C LEU A 11 1.13 43.45 -37.67
N PRO A 12 0.98 44.21 -36.57
CA PRO A 12 2.01 44.28 -35.55
C PRO A 12 2.13 42.92 -34.85
N ALA A 13 3.37 42.47 -34.71
CA ALA A 13 3.74 41.32 -33.89
C ALA A 13 3.46 41.65 -32.42
N ALA A 14 2.21 41.52 -31.99
CA ALA A 14 1.91 41.39 -30.57
C ALA A 14 2.37 40.01 -30.13
N GLY A 15 3.56 39.97 -29.53
CA GLY A 15 4.13 38.78 -28.93
C GLY A 15 3.20 38.23 -27.84
N LEU A 16 2.48 37.18 -28.16
CA LEU A 16 1.83 36.36 -27.18
C LEU A 16 2.91 35.47 -26.53
N MET A 17 3.62 36.03 -25.57
CA MET A 17 4.35 35.21 -24.59
C MET A 17 3.31 34.44 -23.79
N LEU A 18 2.90 33.29 -24.30
CA LEU A 18 2.26 32.27 -23.48
C LEU A 18 3.34 31.73 -22.56
N ALA A 19 3.50 32.38 -21.41
CA ALA A 19 4.25 31.84 -20.30
C ALA A 19 3.58 30.49 -19.94
N CYS A 20 4.19 29.42 -20.40
CA CYS A 20 3.95 28.08 -19.87
C CYS A 20 4.43 28.09 -18.41
N ALA A 21 3.65 28.71 -17.53
CA ALA A 21 3.65 28.37 -16.14
C ALA A 21 3.06 26.95 -16.07
N ALA A 22 3.89 25.97 -16.40
CA ALA A 22 3.68 24.61 -15.92
C ALA A 22 3.76 24.74 -14.39
N ALA A 23 2.61 25.12 -13.82
CA ALA A 23 2.41 25.07 -12.41
C ALA A 23 2.82 23.68 -11.96
N CYS A 24 3.88 23.59 -11.16
CA CYS A 24 4.03 22.52 -10.19
C CYS A 24 2.80 22.59 -9.28
N ALA A 25 1.66 22.14 -9.78
CA ALA A 25 0.54 21.84 -8.93
C ALA A 25 1.07 20.77 -7.98
N PRO A 26 1.08 21.02 -6.66
CA PRO A 26 1.36 19.94 -5.72
C PRO A 26 0.42 18.82 -6.13
N ARG A 27 0.96 17.59 -6.31
CA ARG A 27 0.12 16.43 -6.49
C ARG A 27 -0.81 16.44 -5.30
N ALA A 28 -2.07 16.74 -5.53
CA ALA A 28 -3.10 16.55 -4.54
C ALA A 28 -3.09 15.05 -4.26
N HIS A 29 -2.50 14.65 -3.13
CA HIS A 29 -2.59 13.28 -2.66
C HIS A 29 -4.08 12.99 -2.53
N ALA A 30 -4.57 12.06 -3.33
CA ALA A 30 -5.97 11.69 -3.26
C ALA A 30 -6.22 11.08 -1.88
N GLU A 31 -7.06 11.74 -1.08
CA GLU A 31 -7.41 11.26 0.24
C GLU A 31 -7.96 9.83 0.16
N VAL A 32 -7.59 8.98 1.11
CA VAL A 32 -8.04 7.59 1.13
C VAL A 32 -9.57 7.49 1.09
N SER A 33 -10.08 6.66 0.20
CA SER A 33 -11.50 6.34 0.08
C SER A 33 -11.74 4.97 0.70
N VAL A 34 -12.80 4.84 1.51
CA VAL A 34 -13.22 3.56 2.10
C VAL A 34 -14.68 3.31 1.77
N PHE A 35 -14.95 2.19 1.10
CA PHE A 35 -16.30 1.85 0.65
C PHE A 35 -16.51 0.33 0.55
N LYS A 36 -17.77 -0.08 0.67
CA LYS A 36 -18.18 -1.50 0.57
C LYS A 36 -18.27 -1.92 -0.90
N ILE A 37 -17.80 -3.14 -1.20
CA ILE A 37 -17.94 -3.77 -2.51
C ILE A 37 -18.50 -5.19 -2.36
N ASP A 38 -19.26 -5.64 -3.34
CA ASP A 38 -19.69 -7.02 -3.44
C ASP A 38 -18.65 -7.82 -4.24
N ILE A 39 -18.13 -8.87 -3.65
CA ILE A 39 -17.16 -9.78 -4.27
C ILE A 39 -17.76 -11.15 -4.60
N GLY A 40 -19.09 -11.28 -4.52
CA GLY A 40 -19.80 -12.52 -4.84
C GLY A 40 -19.62 -13.66 -3.81
N LEU A 41 -18.99 -13.40 -2.66
CA LEU A 41 -18.82 -14.42 -1.62
C LEU A 41 -20.00 -14.38 -0.64
N PRO A 42 -20.66 -15.52 -0.38
CA PRO A 42 -21.82 -15.57 0.51
C PRO A 42 -21.42 -15.13 1.93
N ASN A 43 -22.29 -14.36 2.58
CA ASN A 43 -22.10 -13.83 3.93
C ASN A 43 -20.78 -13.06 4.14
N THR A 44 -20.21 -12.48 3.08
CA THR A 44 -18.96 -11.72 3.14
C THR A 44 -19.16 -10.34 2.53
N VAL A 45 -18.69 -9.31 3.21
CA VAL A 45 -18.62 -7.94 2.71
C VAL A 45 -17.17 -7.55 2.60
N ALA A 46 -16.76 -7.14 1.41
CA ALA A 46 -15.45 -6.56 1.21
C ALA A 46 -15.51 -5.06 1.44
N VAL A 47 -14.53 -4.53 2.14
CA VAL A 47 -14.34 -3.10 2.37
C VAL A 47 -13.04 -2.69 1.70
N MET A 48 -13.16 -1.89 0.63
CA MET A 48 -12.02 -1.38 -0.13
C MET A 48 -11.45 -0.15 0.54
N VAL A 49 -10.12 -0.12 0.70
CA VAL A 49 -9.33 1.05 1.10
C VAL A 49 -8.47 1.45 -0.09
N ARG A 50 -8.78 2.59 -0.70
CA ARG A 50 -8.11 3.06 -1.93
C ARG A 50 -7.58 4.47 -1.76
N GLY A 51 -6.37 4.74 -2.25
CA GLY A 51 -5.72 6.05 -2.23
C GLY A 51 -4.57 6.14 -1.24
N ASP A 52 -4.00 7.33 -1.08
CA ASP A 52 -2.81 7.56 -0.25
C ASP A 52 -3.18 7.55 1.24
N PHE A 53 -2.36 6.91 2.06
CA PHE A 53 -2.51 6.96 3.51
C PHE A 53 -2.01 8.33 4.03
N SER A 54 -2.92 9.09 4.62
CA SER A 54 -2.67 10.47 5.07
C SER A 54 -3.22 10.77 6.47
N GLY A 55 -3.92 9.81 7.08
CA GLY A 55 -4.63 9.92 8.35
C GLY A 55 -6.11 9.60 8.19
N ASN A 56 -6.76 9.23 9.28
CA ASN A 56 -8.19 8.87 9.33
C ASN A 56 -8.59 7.53 8.67
N GLU A 57 -7.68 6.74 8.12
CA GLU A 57 -7.97 5.43 7.48
C GLU A 57 -8.75 4.52 8.43
N ILE A 58 -8.30 4.41 9.69
CA ILE A 58 -8.96 3.58 10.70
C ILE A 58 -10.38 4.09 11.00
N LEU A 59 -10.55 5.41 11.15
CA LEU A 59 -11.86 5.99 11.44
C LEU A 59 -12.83 5.74 10.28
N ARG A 60 -12.38 5.94 9.04
CA ARG A 60 -13.18 5.68 7.83
C ARG A 60 -13.52 4.21 7.70
N PHE A 61 -12.55 3.32 7.96
CA PHE A 61 -12.78 1.89 7.92
C PHE A 61 -13.79 1.46 8.99
N LYS A 62 -13.63 1.92 10.23
CA LYS A 62 -14.58 1.66 11.33
C LYS A 62 -16.00 2.16 10.99
N SER A 63 -16.12 3.35 10.41
CA SER A 63 -17.43 3.87 9.97
C SER A 63 -18.05 2.98 8.89
N ALA A 64 -17.26 2.53 7.92
CA ALA A 64 -17.76 1.66 6.84
C ALA A 64 -18.24 0.30 7.36
N ILE A 65 -17.56 -0.29 8.35
CA ILE A 65 -17.93 -1.59 8.91
C ILE A 65 -19.05 -1.50 9.94
N ALA A 66 -19.26 -0.35 10.60
CA ALA A 66 -20.32 -0.17 11.60
C ALA A 66 -21.73 -0.39 11.04
N GLU A 67 -21.90 -0.21 9.73
CA GLU A 67 -23.15 -0.41 9.01
C GLU A 67 -23.32 -1.84 8.46
N ILE A 68 -22.34 -2.74 8.69
CA ILE A 68 -22.39 -4.12 8.22
C ILE A 68 -23.07 -4.97 9.29
N ASP A 69 -23.98 -5.84 8.85
CA ASP A 69 -24.61 -6.83 9.72
C ASP A 69 -23.54 -7.64 10.49
N PRO A 70 -23.62 -7.73 11.83
CA PRO A 70 -22.67 -8.49 12.65
C PRO A 70 -22.50 -9.97 12.26
N GLY A 71 -23.50 -10.55 11.59
CA GLY A 71 -23.43 -11.93 11.07
C GLY A 71 -22.58 -12.09 9.82
N LYS A 72 -22.17 -10.99 9.18
CA LYS A 72 -21.34 -11.04 7.96
C LYS A 72 -19.86 -11.03 8.28
N ARG A 73 -19.10 -11.76 7.48
CA ARG A 73 -17.63 -11.71 7.49
C ARG A 73 -17.14 -10.47 6.75
N ILE A 74 -16.09 -9.85 7.25
CA ILE A 74 -15.47 -8.69 6.62
C ILE A 74 -14.11 -9.10 6.06
N ILE A 75 -13.78 -8.61 4.88
CA ILE A 75 -12.44 -8.68 4.29
C ILE A 75 -12.02 -7.27 3.87
N ALA A 76 -10.81 -6.87 4.21
CA ALA A 76 -10.24 -5.59 3.77
C ALA A 76 -9.52 -5.77 2.43
N ILE A 77 -9.91 -5.01 1.42
CA ILE A 77 -9.25 -4.97 0.13
C ILE A 77 -8.44 -3.69 0.04
N LEU A 78 -7.16 -3.82 -0.33
CA LEU A 78 -6.22 -2.71 -0.35
C LEU A 78 -5.81 -2.39 -1.79
N ASP A 79 -5.90 -1.09 -2.14
CA ASP A 79 -5.47 -0.53 -3.43
C ASP A 79 -4.86 0.85 -3.18
N SER A 80 -3.59 0.88 -2.80
CA SER A 80 -2.91 2.09 -2.34
C SER A 80 -1.41 2.09 -2.70
N PRO A 81 -0.85 3.21 -3.15
CA PRO A 81 0.60 3.35 -3.34
C PRO A 81 1.34 3.46 -2.00
N GLY A 82 0.62 3.63 -0.89
CA GLY A 82 1.17 3.84 0.43
C GLY A 82 0.89 5.22 1.00
N GLY A 83 1.89 5.89 1.51
CA GLY A 83 1.81 7.18 2.20
C GLY A 83 2.44 7.11 3.58
N ASP A 84 1.76 7.63 4.61
CA ASP A 84 2.26 7.63 5.98
C ASP A 84 2.39 6.19 6.54
N VAL A 85 3.62 5.82 6.88
CA VAL A 85 3.95 4.50 7.45
C VAL A 85 3.26 4.28 8.80
N VAL A 86 3.13 5.34 9.62
CA VAL A 86 2.44 5.23 10.93
C VAL A 86 0.99 4.82 10.74
N GLN A 87 0.34 5.37 9.73
CA GLN A 87 -1.05 5.03 9.41
C GLN A 87 -1.16 3.61 8.85
N GLY A 88 -0.23 3.20 7.97
CA GLY A 88 -0.17 1.83 7.47
C GLY A 88 -0.02 0.79 8.58
N GLU A 89 0.91 1.01 9.50
CA GLU A 89 1.12 0.15 10.67
C GLU A 89 -0.12 0.14 11.60
N ALA A 90 -0.69 1.30 11.87
CA ALA A 90 -1.86 1.42 12.73
C ALA A 90 -3.08 0.69 12.14
N LEU A 91 -3.31 0.83 10.84
CA LEU A 91 -4.37 0.12 10.12
C LEU A 91 -4.12 -1.40 10.12
N GLY A 92 -2.87 -1.84 9.93
CA GLY A 92 -2.49 -3.25 10.00
C GLY A 92 -2.73 -3.84 11.38
N ARG A 93 -2.36 -3.15 12.46
CA ARG A 93 -2.67 -3.56 13.83
C ARG A 93 -4.18 -3.66 14.06
N PHE A 94 -4.93 -2.69 13.56
CA PHE A 94 -6.39 -2.73 13.64
C PHE A 94 -6.97 -3.98 12.94
N PHE A 95 -6.52 -4.32 11.74
CA PHE A 95 -6.96 -5.54 11.05
C PHE A 95 -6.60 -6.80 11.82
N TRP A 96 -5.39 -6.84 12.40
CA TRP A 96 -4.94 -7.95 13.23
C TRP A 96 -5.83 -8.16 14.45
N ASP A 97 -6.09 -7.10 15.21
CA ASP A 97 -6.88 -7.15 16.44
C ASP A 97 -8.34 -7.48 16.17
N ALA A 98 -8.91 -6.88 15.11
CA ALA A 98 -10.28 -7.13 14.68
C ALA A 98 -10.47 -8.45 13.92
N ARG A 99 -9.39 -9.23 13.69
CA ARG A 99 -9.38 -10.48 12.92
C ARG A 99 -9.98 -10.32 11.53
N ILE A 100 -9.57 -9.28 10.82
CA ILE A 100 -10.02 -8.97 9.46
C ILE A 100 -8.96 -9.48 8.48
N PRO A 101 -9.30 -10.41 7.56
CA PRO A 101 -8.41 -10.79 6.47
C PRO A 101 -8.13 -9.62 5.54
N THR A 102 -6.95 -9.60 4.93
CA THR A 102 -6.57 -8.60 3.93
C THR A 102 -6.36 -9.22 2.56
N MET A 103 -6.69 -8.46 1.51
CA MET A 103 -6.54 -8.91 0.13
C MET A 103 -6.07 -7.75 -0.76
N VAL A 104 -5.24 -8.08 -1.75
CA VAL A 104 -4.93 -7.22 -2.91
C VAL A 104 -5.49 -7.91 -4.14
N LEU A 105 -6.41 -7.25 -4.87
CA LEU A 105 -7.06 -7.81 -6.04
C LEU A 105 -6.15 -7.76 -7.28
N GLY A 106 -6.40 -8.64 -8.25
CA GLY A 106 -5.76 -8.57 -9.55
C GLY A 106 -5.97 -7.21 -10.22
N GLY A 107 -4.91 -6.63 -10.76
CA GLY A 107 -4.93 -5.29 -11.36
C GLY A 107 -4.84 -4.13 -10.37
N THR A 108 -4.79 -4.38 -9.06
CA THR A 108 -4.59 -3.35 -8.03
C THR A 108 -3.20 -3.38 -7.43
N LEU A 109 -2.85 -2.33 -6.69
CA LEU A 109 -1.53 -2.09 -6.11
C LEU A 109 -1.64 -1.92 -4.60
N CYS A 110 -0.76 -2.58 -3.85
CA CYS A 110 -0.49 -2.23 -2.47
C CYS A 110 1.03 -2.10 -2.27
N ALA A 111 1.52 -0.89 -2.06
CA ALA A 111 2.96 -0.63 -1.95
C ALA A 111 3.29 0.24 -0.73
N SER A 112 4.56 0.22 -0.30
CA SER A 112 5.06 1.08 0.77
C SER A 112 4.26 0.91 2.08
N ALA A 113 3.73 1.99 2.66
CA ALA A 113 2.90 1.96 3.88
C ALA A 113 1.71 1.01 3.78
N CYS A 114 1.14 0.81 2.58
CA CYS A 114 0.05 -0.15 2.34
C CYS A 114 0.44 -1.59 2.69
N THR A 115 1.71 -1.97 2.47
CA THR A 115 2.17 -3.33 2.79
C THR A 115 2.11 -3.64 4.28
N TYR A 116 2.35 -2.64 5.15
CA TYR A 116 2.20 -2.81 6.60
C TYR A 116 0.73 -3.01 7.00
N ALA A 117 -0.19 -2.30 6.36
CA ALA A 117 -1.62 -2.55 6.56
C ALA A 117 -2.02 -3.95 6.07
N PHE A 118 -1.54 -4.37 4.89
CA PHE A 118 -1.78 -5.69 4.32
C PHE A 118 -1.29 -6.82 5.22
N LEU A 119 -0.11 -6.66 5.81
CA LEU A 119 0.49 -7.66 6.71
C LEU A 119 -0.31 -7.84 8.02
N GLY A 120 -1.24 -6.97 8.34
CA GLY A 120 -2.17 -7.11 9.46
C GLY A 120 -3.31 -8.09 9.24
N GLY A 121 -3.44 -8.69 8.05
CA GLY A 121 -4.53 -9.62 7.74
C GLY A 121 -4.54 -10.85 8.64
N ARG A 122 -5.73 -11.17 9.23
CA ARG A 122 -5.91 -12.27 10.18
C ARG A 122 -7.20 -13.02 9.94
N ASN A 123 -7.14 -14.34 10.03
CA ASN A 123 -8.31 -15.22 9.89
C ASN A 123 -9.26 -15.06 11.09
N PRO A 124 -10.55 -14.76 10.87
CA PRO A 124 -11.51 -14.55 11.96
C PRO A 124 -11.78 -15.80 12.79
N THR A 125 -11.65 -17.00 12.20
CA THR A 125 -11.96 -18.27 12.85
C THR A 125 -10.74 -18.84 13.58
N THR A 126 -9.62 -19.00 12.84
CA THR A 126 -8.42 -19.67 13.39
C THR A 126 -7.49 -18.72 14.14
N GLY A 127 -7.61 -17.42 13.90
CA GLY A 127 -6.68 -16.43 14.43
C GLY A 127 -5.30 -16.41 13.77
N ASN A 128 -5.05 -17.26 12.78
CA ASN A 128 -3.79 -17.28 12.03
C ASN A 128 -3.72 -16.10 11.04
N PRO A 129 -2.52 -15.73 10.56
CA PRO A 129 -2.38 -14.78 9.47
C PRO A 129 -3.21 -15.20 8.24
N LEU A 130 -3.96 -14.28 7.66
CA LEU A 130 -4.68 -14.48 6.40
C LEU A 130 -4.55 -13.23 5.54
N ARG A 131 -3.56 -13.26 4.67
CA ARG A 131 -3.18 -12.23 3.71
C ARG A 131 -3.25 -12.85 2.34
N ILE A 132 -4.00 -12.24 1.44
CA ILE A 132 -4.32 -12.85 0.14
C ILE A 132 -3.84 -11.94 -0.97
N LEU A 133 -2.99 -12.46 -1.83
CA LEU A 133 -2.56 -11.82 -3.06
C LEU A 133 -3.25 -12.51 -4.23
N ALA A 134 -4.16 -11.81 -4.92
CA ALA A 134 -4.77 -12.37 -6.12
C ALA A 134 -3.79 -12.34 -7.30
N LEU A 135 -3.92 -13.28 -8.24
CA LEU A 135 -3.11 -13.30 -9.45
C LEU A 135 -3.23 -11.96 -10.20
N GLY A 136 -2.10 -11.41 -10.63
CA GLY A 136 -2.01 -10.11 -11.28
C GLY A 136 -2.10 -8.92 -10.34
N ALA A 137 -2.15 -9.12 -9.02
CA ALA A 137 -2.00 -8.06 -8.03
C ALA A 137 -0.52 -7.63 -7.89
N LYS A 138 -0.31 -6.41 -7.42
CA LYS A 138 1.04 -5.88 -7.17
C LYS A 138 1.22 -5.59 -5.68
N LEU A 139 2.09 -6.34 -5.02
CA LEU A 139 2.49 -6.09 -3.64
C LEU A 139 3.96 -5.64 -3.61
N GLY A 140 4.20 -4.38 -3.23
CA GLY A 140 5.49 -3.74 -3.42
C GLY A 140 6.13 -3.21 -2.15
N PHE A 141 7.40 -3.55 -1.95
CA PHE A 141 8.22 -3.15 -0.82
C PHE A 141 9.36 -2.24 -1.28
N HIS A 142 9.68 -1.25 -0.49
CA HIS A 142 10.86 -0.42 -0.72
C HIS A 142 11.47 0.03 0.60
N ARG A 143 12.73 0.42 0.54
CA ARG A 143 13.43 0.98 1.68
C ARG A 143 12.78 2.28 2.12
N PHE A 144 12.62 2.44 3.43
CA PHE A 144 12.23 3.74 3.98
C PHE A 144 13.26 4.81 3.61
N ARG A 145 12.77 5.97 3.23
CA ARG A 145 13.56 7.18 3.03
C ARG A 145 12.96 8.31 3.81
N PRO A 146 13.78 9.14 4.45
CA PRO A 146 13.31 10.44 4.89
C PRO A 146 12.93 11.27 3.64
N ASP A 147 11.68 11.71 3.57
CA ASP A 147 11.24 12.58 2.49
C ASP A 147 11.97 13.90 2.53
N GLY A 148 12.38 14.39 1.36
CA GLY A 148 12.82 15.76 1.19
C GLY A 148 14.23 16.09 1.64
N MET A 149 15.16 15.14 1.72
CA MET A 149 16.57 15.50 1.88
C MET A 149 17.10 16.16 0.59
N PRO A 150 17.29 17.49 0.56
CA PRO A 150 17.83 18.16 -0.62
C PRO A 150 19.30 17.74 -0.85
N GLU A 151 19.74 17.75 -2.10
CA GLU A 151 21.16 17.57 -2.45
C GLU A 151 21.98 18.78 -1.97
N ARG A 152 22.55 18.69 -0.80
CA ARG A 152 23.46 19.68 -0.20
C ARG A 152 24.44 19.01 0.75
N ALA A 153 25.45 19.77 1.19
CA ALA A 153 26.27 19.32 2.30
C ALA A 153 25.48 19.30 3.62
N TYR A 154 25.65 18.26 4.39
CA TYR A 154 25.03 18.06 5.69
C TYR A 154 26.08 18.15 6.80
N THR A 155 25.70 18.76 7.91
CA THR A 155 26.53 18.74 9.12
C THR A 155 26.48 17.35 9.76
N LYS A 156 27.50 17.05 10.58
CA LYS A 156 27.54 15.81 11.36
C LYS A 156 26.27 15.63 12.21
N ALA A 157 25.80 16.69 12.87
CA ALA A 157 24.60 16.64 13.70
C ALA A 157 23.33 16.31 12.91
N GLU A 158 23.17 16.87 11.69
CA GLU A 158 22.04 16.54 10.82
C GLU A 158 22.08 15.07 10.40
N LEU A 159 23.26 14.55 10.03
CA LEU A 159 23.42 13.13 9.69
C LEU A 159 23.14 12.20 10.87
N GLU A 160 23.57 12.56 12.07
CA GLU A 160 23.27 11.80 13.29
C GLU A 160 21.76 11.78 13.59
N ASN A 161 21.04 12.90 13.37
CA ASN A 161 19.60 12.96 13.52
C ASN A 161 18.88 12.04 12.52
N VAL A 162 19.22 12.14 11.23
CA VAL A 162 18.66 11.27 10.18
C VAL A 162 18.92 9.80 10.48
N SER A 163 20.13 9.46 10.93
CA SER A 163 20.46 8.09 11.30
C SER A 163 19.59 7.59 12.46
N ARG A 164 19.38 8.42 13.48
CA ARG A 164 18.55 8.08 14.64
C ARG A 164 17.09 7.88 14.24
N GLU A 165 16.53 8.78 13.45
CA GLU A 165 15.16 8.67 12.93
C GLU A 165 14.98 7.40 12.10
N THR A 166 15.92 7.11 11.21
CA THR A 166 15.90 5.88 10.40
C THR A 166 15.92 4.64 11.29
N GLN A 167 16.76 4.59 12.31
CA GLN A 167 16.83 3.46 13.25
C GLN A 167 15.50 3.30 14.02
N GLN A 168 14.89 4.39 14.45
CA GLN A 168 13.58 4.34 15.13
C GLN A 168 12.49 3.78 14.23
N ILE A 169 12.48 4.14 12.95
CA ILE A 169 11.51 3.62 11.98
C ILE A 169 11.74 2.14 11.74
N VAL A 170 12.97 1.71 11.51
CA VAL A 170 13.31 0.28 11.33
C VAL A 170 12.90 -0.53 12.57
N TYR A 171 13.16 -0.02 13.76
CA TYR A 171 12.76 -0.68 15.01
C TYR A 171 11.22 -0.80 15.12
N ARG A 172 10.49 0.26 14.81
CA ARG A 172 9.03 0.26 14.84
C ARG A 172 8.44 -0.71 13.80
N ASN A 173 9.00 -0.72 12.59
CA ASN A 173 8.60 -1.68 11.55
C ASN A 173 8.82 -3.12 12.01
N LEU A 174 9.97 -3.42 12.64
CA LEU A 174 10.23 -4.73 13.21
C LEU A 174 9.20 -5.11 14.28
N GLN A 175 8.90 -4.18 15.20
CA GLN A 175 7.87 -4.41 16.21
C GLN A 175 6.49 -4.67 15.58
N HIS A 176 6.14 -3.96 14.49
CA HIS A 176 4.91 -4.21 13.78
C HIS A 176 4.88 -5.61 13.16
N LEU A 177 5.94 -6.03 12.47
CA LEU A 177 6.02 -7.36 11.85
C LEU A 177 5.90 -8.49 12.89
N ILE A 178 6.55 -8.33 14.05
CA ILE A 178 6.42 -9.26 15.17
C ILE A 178 4.98 -9.30 15.68
N TYR A 179 4.36 -8.12 15.88
CA TYR A 179 3.00 -8.00 16.40
C TYR A 179 1.96 -8.70 15.51
N VAL A 180 2.06 -8.51 14.20
CA VAL A 180 1.14 -9.12 13.24
C VAL A 180 1.56 -10.52 12.79
N HIS A 181 2.56 -11.11 13.41
CA HIS A 181 3.11 -12.43 13.05
C HIS A 181 3.48 -12.53 11.57
N ALA A 182 4.10 -11.49 11.02
CA ALA A 182 4.64 -11.52 9.66
C ALA A 182 5.97 -12.29 9.62
N SER A 183 6.31 -12.85 8.46
CA SER A 183 7.66 -13.40 8.25
C SER A 183 8.70 -12.30 8.37
N LEU A 184 9.77 -12.55 9.12
CA LEU A 184 10.89 -11.62 9.21
C LEU A 184 11.67 -11.50 7.88
N ASP A 185 11.47 -12.43 6.96
CA ASP A 185 12.04 -12.35 5.61
C ASP A 185 11.50 -11.13 4.83
N VAL A 186 10.32 -10.62 5.20
CA VAL A 186 9.79 -9.35 4.67
C VAL A 186 10.75 -8.17 4.94
N LEU A 187 11.53 -8.19 6.03
CA LEU A 187 12.55 -7.17 6.28
C LEU A 187 13.62 -7.14 5.18
N LYS A 188 13.97 -8.28 4.60
CA LYS A 188 14.92 -8.37 3.49
C LYS A 188 14.40 -7.62 2.26
N LEU A 189 13.08 -7.66 2.02
CA LEU A 189 12.44 -6.91 0.94
C LEU A 189 12.52 -5.40 1.16
N ASN A 190 12.37 -4.95 2.40
CA ASN A 190 12.44 -3.53 2.75
C ASN A 190 13.88 -3.00 2.80
N THR A 191 14.84 -3.81 3.22
CA THR A 191 16.24 -3.37 3.42
C THR A 191 17.14 -3.67 2.24
N GLY A 192 16.83 -4.72 1.47
CA GLY A 192 17.65 -5.19 0.34
C GLY A 192 17.52 -4.38 -0.95
N THR A 193 16.63 -3.41 -1.01
CA THR A 193 16.51 -2.52 -2.17
C THR A 193 17.68 -1.56 -2.24
N VAL A 194 18.57 -1.76 -3.20
CA VAL A 194 19.75 -0.91 -3.41
C VAL A 194 19.36 0.44 -4.04
N ASN A 195 18.25 0.48 -4.77
CA ASN A 195 17.75 1.64 -5.52
C ASN A 195 16.39 2.12 -5.01
N GLU A 196 15.95 3.28 -5.50
CA GLU A 196 14.64 3.91 -5.22
C GLU A 196 13.43 3.11 -5.71
N GLN A 197 13.67 1.95 -6.30
CA GLN A 197 12.65 1.13 -6.92
C GLN A 197 11.85 0.35 -5.89
N VAL A 198 10.55 0.24 -6.13
CA VAL A 198 9.67 -0.65 -5.39
C VAL A 198 9.93 -2.08 -5.86
N ASN A 199 10.27 -2.98 -4.95
CA ASN A 199 10.36 -4.41 -5.22
C ASN A 199 8.98 -5.02 -5.14
N PHE A 200 8.43 -5.41 -6.28
CA PHE A 200 7.20 -6.18 -6.31
C PHE A 200 7.51 -7.66 -6.15
N ILE A 201 6.81 -8.30 -5.22
CA ILE A 201 6.89 -9.75 -5.07
C ILE A 201 6.02 -10.44 -6.12
N THR A 202 6.49 -11.60 -6.58
CA THR A 202 5.72 -12.48 -7.45
C THR A 202 4.75 -13.34 -6.63
N GLU A 203 3.77 -13.93 -7.29
CA GLU A 203 2.86 -14.88 -6.64
C GLU A 203 3.60 -16.10 -6.09
N GLY A 204 4.67 -16.55 -6.79
CA GLY A 204 5.53 -17.65 -6.31
C GLY A 204 6.28 -17.29 -5.04
N ASP A 205 6.75 -16.05 -4.92
CA ASP A 205 7.44 -15.56 -3.72
C ASP A 205 6.46 -15.33 -2.56
N ALA A 206 5.21 -14.97 -2.84
CA ALA A 206 4.21 -14.65 -1.83
C ALA A 206 4.04 -15.78 -0.80
N LEU A 207 3.99 -17.02 -1.26
CA LEU A 207 3.88 -18.20 -0.39
C LEU A 207 5.06 -18.30 0.60
N ASN A 208 6.28 -17.98 0.14
CA ASN A 208 7.48 -18.01 0.99
C ASN A 208 7.41 -16.97 2.12
N TYR A 209 6.67 -15.88 1.91
CA TYR A 209 6.45 -14.82 2.91
C TYR A 209 5.21 -15.04 3.78
N GLY A 210 4.55 -16.20 3.68
CA GLY A 210 3.35 -16.50 4.44
C GLY A 210 2.10 -15.77 3.93
N ILE A 211 2.07 -15.48 2.63
CA ILE A 211 0.97 -14.80 1.94
C ILE A 211 0.27 -15.84 1.04
N ALA A 212 -1.04 -16.00 1.20
CA ALA A 212 -1.84 -16.88 0.36
C ALA A 212 -2.02 -16.30 -1.05
N VAL A 213 -2.11 -17.17 -2.06
CA VAL A 213 -2.30 -16.77 -3.45
C VAL A 213 -3.68 -17.21 -3.93
N LEU A 214 -4.45 -16.28 -4.48
CA LEU A 214 -5.79 -16.54 -5.01
C LEU A 214 -5.79 -16.43 -6.54
N ASP A 215 -6.17 -17.50 -7.20
CA ASP A 215 -6.63 -17.44 -8.59
C ASP A 215 -8.11 -17.08 -8.61
N ALA A 216 -8.41 -15.82 -8.93
CA ALA A 216 -9.79 -15.33 -8.93
C ALA A 216 -10.64 -15.92 -10.09
N GLN A 217 -10.01 -16.48 -11.14
CA GLN A 217 -10.76 -17.10 -12.26
C GLN A 217 -11.28 -18.48 -11.88
N THR A 218 -10.47 -19.26 -11.18
CA THR A 218 -10.83 -20.62 -10.76
C THR A 218 -11.38 -20.68 -9.34
N GLY A 219 -11.20 -19.63 -8.54
CA GLY A 219 -11.50 -19.61 -7.11
C GLY A 219 -10.50 -20.40 -6.26
N ASN A 220 -9.39 -20.87 -6.85
CA ASN A 220 -8.40 -21.66 -6.12
C ASN A 220 -7.56 -20.78 -5.21
N LEU A 221 -7.57 -21.07 -3.90
CA LEU A 221 -6.76 -20.40 -2.89
C LEU A 221 -5.64 -21.34 -2.42
N VAL A 222 -4.40 -20.96 -2.69
CA VAL A 222 -3.21 -21.68 -2.24
C VAL A 222 -2.72 -21.04 -0.95
N LEU A 223 -2.66 -21.80 0.12
CA LEU A 223 -2.17 -21.36 1.43
C LEU A 223 -0.66 -21.64 1.54
N PRO A 224 0.10 -20.79 2.23
CA PRO A 224 1.51 -21.06 2.52
C PRO A 224 1.64 -22.24 3.49
N ASP A 225 2.57 -23.14 3.21
CA ASP A 225 2.82 -24.38 3.98
C ASP A 225 3.14 -24.16 5.47
N ASN A 226 3.56 -22.95 5.82
CA ASN A 226 3.98 -22.58 7.18
C ASN A 226 2.82 -22.28 8.16
N ILE A 227 1.58 -22.21 7.69
CA ILE A 227 0.43 -21.92 8.58
C ILE A 227 0.14 -23.12 9.49
N ASP A 228 0.28 -24.34 8.98
CA ASP A 228 -0.01 -25.57 9.74
C ASP A 228 1.04 -25.95 10.79
N GLN A 229 2.30 -25.53 10.62
CA GLN A 229 3.38 -25.94 11.53
C GLN A 229 3.44 -25.15 12.83
N ARG A 230 2.91 -23.91 12.86
CA ARG A 230 2.90 -23.08 14.07
C ARG A 230 1.75 -23.38 15.01
N THR A 231 0.62 -23.85 14.50
CA THR A 231 -0.53 -24.28 15.31
C THR A 231 -0.27 -25.59 16.05
N ARG A 232 0.58 -26.49 15.50
CA ARG A 232 0.92 -27.77 16.15
C ARG A 232 1.97 -27.68 17.26
N LYS A 233 2.71 -26.57 17.37
CA LYS A 233 3.72 -26.36 18.43
C LYS A 233 3.23 -25.61 19.67
N GLY A 234 2.00 -25.11 19.65
CA GLY A 234 1.40 -24.38 20.77
C GLY A 234 0.55 -25.24 21.72
N ASP A 235 0.29 -26.51 21.36
CA ASP A 235 -0.54 -27.44 22.14
C ASP A 235 0.26 -28.61 22.78
N GLN A 236 1.58 -28.38 23.04
CA GLN A 236 2.40 -29.32 23.83
C GLN A 236 3.01 -28.63 25.04
#